data_1b014c2e2b86607eabc4c73a17279f86
#
_entry.id   1b014c2e2b86607eabc4c73a17279f86
#
_cell.length_a   1.000
_cell.length_b   1.000
_cell.length_c   1.000
_cell.angle_alpha   90.00
_cell.angle_beta   90.00
_cell.angle_gamma   90.00
#
_symmetry.space_group_name_H-M   'P 1'
#
loop_
_entity.id
_entity.type
_entity.pdbx_description
1 polymer ?
#
loop_
_entity_poly.entity_id
_entity_poly.type
_entity_poly.pdbx_seq_one_letter_code
_entity_poly.pdbx_strand_id
1 'polypeptide(L)'
;MRHVHLVGSVPLRNAREVFATASSVLGSRLKRIPDGETGERCDWITWLEPAFSGNPALEKSDELFRVHATGTARIRYRLRAGKSVDDVRFDNLFYADIAKTSYKEFSALKREGIVPKGSRFQIDLVPAHSVIWLFLQDDLHAPLDPVYNDAVKREIDKIAAALPHSEIAIQFDVASAVFARLQRGELNAYGKTRSEMLRSFSAILTDLADRVPPGIELLFHFCYGDSKHKHVVEPSDMGDMVTSQTACARISSAAFN
;
A
#
# COMPACT_ATOMS: atom_id res chain seq x y z
N MET A 1 -26.46 -11.83 2.16
CA MET A 1 -25.61 -11.91 3.38
C MET A 1 -24.67 -10.72 3.35
N ARG A 2 -24.49 -10.00 4.48
CA ARG A 2 -23.53 -8.87 4.53
C ARG A 2 -22.12 -9.43 4.64
N HIS A 3 -21.21 -8.95 3.80
CA HIS A 3 -19.79 -9.32 3.85
C HIS A 3 -19.01 -8.40 4.79
N VAL A 4 -17.92 -8.93 5.34
CA VAL A 4 -16.94 -8.21 6.15
C VAL A 4 -15.66 -8.07 5.34
N HIS A 5 -15.02 -6.92 5.39
CA HIS A 5 -13.71 -6.64 4.82
C HIS A 5 -12.76 -6.28 5.96
N LEU A 6 -11.63 -6.98 6.03
CA LEU A 6 -10.50 -6.65 6.88
C LEU A 6 -9.54 -5.82 6.04
N VAL A 7 -9.21 -4.62 6.50
CA VAL A 7 -8.45 -3.66 5.69
C VAL A 7 -7.00 -4.11 5.48
N GLY A 8 -6.33 -4.60 6.53
CA GLY A 8 -4.93 -5.01 6.47
C GLY A 8 -4.46 -5.51 7.84
N SER A 9 -4.00 -4.60 8.68
CA SER A 9 -3.40 -4.91 9.98
C SER A 9 -4.39 -5.59 10.95
N VAL A 10 -3.93 -6.67 11.59
CA VAL A 10 -4.66 -7.39 12.64
C VAL A 10 -3.69 -7.66 13.79
N PRO A 11 -3.96 -7.26 15.03
CA PRO A 11 -3.02 -7.32 16.15
C PRO A 11 -2.90 -8.75 16.74
N LEU A 12 -2.47 -9.70 15.92
CA LEU A 12 -2.20 -11.08 16.29
C LEU A 12 -0.71 -11.40 16.04
N ARG A 13 -0.26 -12.57 16.53
CA ARG A 13 1.18 -12.88 16.56
C ARG A 13 1.81 -13.17 15.19
N ASN A 14 1.04 -13.76 14.27
CA ASN A 14 1.51 -14.16 12.95
C ASN A 14 0.35 -14.39 11.98
N ALA A 15 0.66 -14.48 10.69
CA ALA A 15 -0.32 -14.64 9.61
C ALA A 15 -1.22 -15.89 9.78
N ARG A 16 -0.67 -17.03 10.23
CA ARG A 16 -1.44 -18.26 10.48
C ARG A 16 -2.53 -18.04 11.52
N GLU A 17 -2.20 -17.34 12.60
CA GLU A 17 -3.17 -17.01 13.66
C GLU A 17 -4.25 -16.05 13.14
N VAL A 18 -3.88 -15.06 12.30
CA VAL A 18 -4.82 -14.16 11.65
C VAL A 18 -5.81 -14.92 10.78
N PHE A 19 -5.32 -15.76 9.89
CA PHE A 19 -6.17 -16.56 8.99
C PHE A 19 -7.12 -17.47 9.77
N ALA A 20 -6.62 -18.17 10.79
CA ALA A 20 -7.42 -19.10 11.58
C ALA A 20 -8.48 -18.34 12.41
N THR A 21 -8.10 -17.27 13.11
CA THR A 21 -9.01 -16.50 13.98
C THR A 21 -10.07 -15.79 13.15
N ALA A 22 -9.68 -15.07 12.09
CA ALA A 22 -10.62 -14.37 11.22
C ALA A 22 -11.62 -15.37 10.60
N SER A 23 -11.16 -16.52 10.15
CA SER A 23 -12.02 -17.55 9.57
C SER A 23 -12.97 -18.15 10.60
N SER A 24 -12.51 -18.42 11.83
CA SER A 24 -13.34 -18.94 12.92
C SER A 24 -14.46 -17.98 13.34
N VAL A 25 -14.12 -16.66 13.43
CA VAL A 25 -15.07 -15.64 13.91
C VAL A 25 -16.04 -15.19 12.82
N LEU A 26 -15.56 -15.01 11.60
CA LEU A 26 -16.31 -14.37 10.52
C LEU A 26 -16.80 -15.37 9.45
N GLY A 27 -16.12 -16.49 9.29
CA GLY A 27 -16.51 -17.59 8.42
C GLY A 27 -16.81 -17.17 6.98
N SER A 28 -17.95 -17.57 6.45
CA SER A 28 -18.37 -17.29 5.07
C SER A 28 -18.66 -15.80 4.77
N ARG A 29 -18.62 -14.94 5.78
CA ARG A 29 -18.72 -13.49 5.58
C ARG A 29 -17.43 -12.88 5.00
N LEU A 30 -16.29 -13.59 5.09
CA LEU A 30 -15.01 -13.18 4.54
C LEU A 30 -14.87 -13.65 3.09
N LYS A 31 -14.79 -12.72 2.17
CA LYS A 31 -14.37 -12.98 0.78
C LYS A 31 -12.84 -12.96 0.64
N ARG A 32 -12.16 -12.18 1.47
CA ARG A 32 -10.72 -11.97 1.46
C ARG A 32 -10.21 -11.91 2.88
N ILE A 33 -8.97 -12.33 3.08
CA ILE A 33 -8.33 -12.31 4.40
C ILE A 33 -6.88 -11.83 4.20
N PRO A 34 -6.47 -10.68 4.78
CA PRO A 34 -5.08 -10.24 4.81
C PRO A 34 -4.26 -11.09 5.77
N ASP A 35 -2.94 -11.06 5.67
CA ASP A 35 -2.05 -11.73 6.62
C ASP A 35 -1.89 -10.97 7.95
N GLY A 36 -2.52 -9.82 8.05
CA GLY A 36 -2.60 -9.01 9.27
C GLY A 36 -1.40 -8.11 9.51
N GLU A 37 -0.44 -8.03 8.59
CA GLU A 37 0.77 -7.20 8.74
C GLU A 37 1.46 -7.42 10.09
N THR A 38 1.59 -8.68 10.48
CA THR A 38 2.08 -9.07 11.80
C THR A 38 3.60 -8.92 11.95
N GLY A 39 4.08 -8.93 13.21
CA GLY A 39 5.50 -8.88 13.53
C GLY A 39 6.12 -7.52 13.19
N GLU A 40 7.22 -7.51 12.46
CA GLU A 40 7.95 -6.28 12.09
C GLU A 40 7.12 -5.33 11.19
N ARG A 41 6.03 -5.83 10.58
CA ARG A 41 5.14 -5.03 9.73
C ARG A 41 4.01 -4.35 10.48
N CYS A 42 3.87 -4.53 11.80
CA CYS A 42 2.78 -3.97 12.59
C CYS A 42 2.82 -2.43 12.72
N ASP A 43 3.92 -1.78 12.35
CA ASP A 43 4.06 -0.32 12.30
C ASP A 43 3.95 0.19 10.84
N TRP A 44 2.87 -0.19 10.19
CA TRP A 44 2.46 0.23 8.84
C TRP A 44 3.59 0.07 7.80
N ILE A 45 4.12 1.19 7.22
CA ILE A 45 5.14 1.15 6.16
C ILE A 45 6.59 1.23 6.68
N THR A 46 6.81 1.30 7.98
CA THR A 46 8.16 1.53 8.52
C THR A 46 9.11 0.37 8.25
N TRP A 47 8.58 -0.84 8.07
CA TRP A 47 9.32 -2.03 7.68
C TRP A 47 9.96 -1.94 6.28
N LEU A 48 9.57 -0.96 5.46
CA LEU A 48 10.17 -0.69 4.15
C LEU A 48 11.50 0.08 4.25
N GLU A 49 11.89 0.55 5.43
CA GLU A 49 13.13 1.30 5.65
C GLU A 49 14.37 0.64 5.01
N PRO A 50 14.55 -0.70 5.05
CA PRO A 50 15.69 -1.36 4.41
C PRO A 50 15.80 -1.11 2.89
N ALA A 51 14.71 -0.86 2.19
CA ALA A 51 14.74 -0.51 0.77
C ALA A 51 15.39 0.86 0.51
N PHE A 52 15.36 1.74 1.50
CA PHE A 52 15.95 3.09 1.44
C PHE A 52 17.37 3.09 2.02
N SER A 53 17.58 2.51 3.21
CA SER A 53 18.90 2.45 3.86
C SER A 53 19.91 1.58 3.10
N GLY A 54 19.45 0.55 2.44
CA GLY A 54 20.27 -0.32 1.60
C GLY A 54 20.54 0.24 0.19
N ASN A 55 19.95 1.38 -0.18
CA ASN A 55 20.13 1.95 -1.50
C ASN A 55 21.48 2.66 -1.63
N PRO A 56 22.37 2.23 -2.57
CA PRO A 56 23.71 2.79 -2.66
C PRO A 56 23.76 4.27 -3.12
N ALA A 57 22.69 4.76 -3.73
CA ALA A 57 22.58 6.16 -4.15
C ALA A 57 22.01 7.08 -3.06
N LEU A 58 21.52 6.52 -1.95
CA LEU A 58 20.90 7.28 -0.86
C LEU A 58 21.78 7.28 0.40
N GLU A 59 21.65 8.33 1.18
CA GLU A 59 22.23 8.43 2.52
C GLU A 59 21.26 9.15 3.48
N LYS A 60 21.41 8.92 4.77
CA LYS A 60 20.62 9.65 5.78
C LYS A 60 20.94 11.13 5.73
N SER A 61 19.90 11.96 5.73
CA SER A 61 20.06 13.42 5.82
C SER A 61 20.38 13.83 7.26
N ASP A 62 20.83 15.08 7.42
CA ASP A 62 21.07 15.67 8.75
C ASP A 62 19.81 16.32 9.32
N GLU A 63 18.73 16.37 8.54
CA GLU A 63 17.47 17.02 8.92
C GLU A 63 16.53 16.07 9.65
N LEU A 64 16.03 16.54 10.80
CA LEU A 64 15.02 15.85 11.57
C LEU A 64 13.63 16.20 11.04
N PHE A 65 13.01 15.23 10.38
CA PHE A 65 11.62 15.33 9.94
C PHE A 65 10.66 14.90 11.05
N ARG A 66 9.62 15.70 11.33
CA ARG A 66 8.56 15.31 12.26
C ARG A 66 7.30 14.93 11.52
N VAL A 67 6.89 13.69 11.69
CA VAL A 67 5.60 13.21 11.17
C VAL A 67 4.48 13.99 11.86
N HIS A 68 3.74 14.78 11.11
CA HIS A 68 2.74 15.70 11.66
C HIS A 68 1.69 14.97 12.53
N ALA A 69 1.23 13.80 12.08
CA ALA A 69 0.18 13.05 12.74
C ALA A 69 0.58 12.51 14.12
N THR A 70 1.81 12.04 14.26
CA THR A 70 2.29 11.35 15.46
C THR A 70 3.25 12.19 16.30
N GLY A 71 3.85 13.24 15.71
CA GLY A 71 4.97 13.97 16.28
C GLY A 71 6.28 13.17 16.30
N THR A 72 6.29 11.94 15.77
CA THR A 72 7.45 11.08 15.73
C THR A 72 8.54 11.71 14.87
N ALA A 73 9.75 11.80 15.42
CA ALA A 73 10.91 12.30 14.69
C ALA A 73 11.53 11.17 13.86
N ARG A 74 11.84 11.46 12.60
CA ARG A 74 12.52 10.55 11.68
C ARG A 74 13.61 11.29 10.92
N ILE A 75 14.66 10.58 10.55
CA ILE A 75 15.68 11.05 9.60
C ILE A 75 15.29 10.49 8.24
N ARG A 76 15.15 11.37 7.26
CA ARG A 76 14.86 11.00 5.88
C ARG A 76 16.16 10.85 5.08
N TYR A 77 16.02 10.24 3.90
CA TYR A 77 17.14 10.02 2.99
C TYR A 77 17.21 11.13 1.95
N ARG A 78 18.45 11.47 1.57
CA ARG A 78 18.82 12.34 0.44
C ARG A 78 19.72 11.61 -0.53
N LEU A 79 19.97 12.18 -1.69
CA LEU A 79 20.98 11.67 -2.60
C LEU A 79 22.37 11.77 -1.95
N ARG A 80 23.15 10.72 -2.07
CA ARG A 80 24.55 10.69 -1.69
C ARG A 80 25.35 11.65 -2.58
N ALA A 81 26.40 12.25 -2.05
CA ALA A 81 27.27 13.14 -2.80
C ALA A 81 27.76 12.47 -4.10
N GLY A 82 27.64 13.16 -5.23
CA GLY A 82 28.01 12.67 -6.56
C GLY A 82 27.01 11.69 -7.20
N LYS A 83 25.85 11.46 -6.57
CA LYS A 83 24.76 10.67 -7.12
C LYS A 83 23.62 11.54 -7.63
N SER A 84 22.86 11.02 -8.59
CA SER A 84 21.67 11.63 -9.16
C SER A 84 20.45 10.72 -8.99
N VAL A 85 19.28 11.23 -9.33
CA VAL A 85 18.03 10.46 -9.38
C VAL A 85 18.17 9.22 -10.28
N ASP A 86 18.93 9.33 -11.37
CA ASP A 86 19.14 8.22 -12.31
C ASP A 86 19.96 7.06 -11.72
N ASP A 87 20.65 7.29 -10.61
CA ASP A 87 21.37 6.23 -9.88
C ASP A 87 20.47 5.44 -8.91
N VAL A 88 19.28 5.98 -8.57
CA VAL A 88 18.40 5.35 -7.60
C VAL A 88 17.65 4.18 -8.22
N ARG A 89 17.68 3.03 -7.56
CA ARG A 89 16.96 1.82 -7.94
C ARG A 89 16.38 1.16 -6.69
N PHE A 90 15.12 0.76 -6.75
CA PHE A 90 14.48 -0.07 -5.72
C PHE A 90 14.37 -1.50 -6.26
N ASP A 91 15.40 -2.33 -6.04
CA ASP A 91 15.46 -3.68 -6.62
C ASP A 91 14.48 -4.64 -5.96
N ASN A 92 14.19 -4.45 -4.67
CA ASN A 92 13.26 -5.24 -3.90
C ASN A 92 12.48 -4.37 -2.90
N LEU A 93 11.15 -4.50 -2.90
CA LEU A 93 10.27 -3.91 -1.88
C LEU A 93 9.72 -4.98 -0.92
N PHE A 94 10.18 -6.23 -1.05
CA PHE A 94 9.88 -7.38 -0.19
C PHE A 94 8.41 -7.88 -0.21
N TYR A 95 7.49 -7.18 -0.85
CA TYR A 95 6.07 -7.57 -0.89
C TYR A 95 5.85 -8.98 -1.45
N ALA A 96 6.51 -9.33 -2.55
CA ALA A 96 6.35 -10.64 -3.18
C ALA A 96 6.87 -11.79 -2.29
N ASP A 97 7.97 -11.58 -1.57
CA ASP A 97 8.54 -12.61 -0.69
C ASP A 97 7.66 -12.84 0.54
N ILE A 98 7.13 -11.75 1.10
CA ILE A 98 6.15 -11.80 2.18
C ILE A 98 4.87 -12.48 1.70
N ALA A 99 4.32 -12.07 0.56
CA ALA A 99 3.11 -12.67 0.00
C ALA A 99 3.25 -14.17 -0.25
N LYS A 100 4.38 -14.63 -0.80
CA LYS A 100 4.67 -16.05 -0.99
C LYS A 100 4.71 -16.83 0.33
N THR A 101 5.30 -16.22 1.36
CA THR A 101 5.39 -16.82 2.69
C THR A 101 4.02 -16.91 3.36
N SER A 102 3.26 -15.82 3.36
CA SER A 102 1.91 -15.79 3.95
C SER A 102 0.93 -16.68 3.18
N TYR A 103 1.05 -16.76 1.85
CA TYR A 103 0.20 -17.63 1.03
C TYR A 103 0.41 -19.13 1.34
N LYS A 104 1.61 -19.56 1.71
CA LYS A 104 1.85 -20.95 2.14
C LYS A 104 0.98 -21.32 3.36
N GLU A 105 0.92 -20.42 4.35
CA GLU A 105 0.07 -20.61 5.54
C GLU A 105 -1.41 -20.56 5.18
N PHE A 106 -1.82 -19.57 4.37
CA PHE A 106 -3.20 -19.43 3.89
C PHE A 106 -3.69 -20.70 3.17
N SER A 107 -2.90 -21.19 2.20
CA SER A 107 -3.25 -22.35 1.39
C SER A 107 -3.26 -23.64 2.20
N ALA A 108 -2.39 -23.78 3.21
CA ALA A 108 -2.41 -24.91 4.15
C ALA A 108 -3.71 -24.93 4.95
N LEU A 109 -4.07 -23.82 5.58
CA LEU A 109 -5.31 -23.69 6.36
C LEU A 109 -6.58 -23.86 5.49
N LYS A 110 -6.51 -23.45 4.21
CA LYS A 110 -7.61 -23.68 3.26
C LYS A 110 -7.78 -25.14 2.92
N ARG A 111 -6.69 -25.92 2.76
CA ARG A 111 -6.73 -27.36 2.57
C ARG A 111 -7.21 -28.10 3.82
N GLU A 112 -6.86 -27.60 5.02
CA GLU A 112 -7.33 -28.13 6.31
C GLU A 112 -8.82 -27.82 6.55
N GLY A 113 -9.47 -26.99 5.71
CA GLY A 113 -10.86 -26.58 5.86
C GLY A 113 -11.09 -25.49 6.92
N ILE A 114 -10.04 -24.92 7.48
CA ILE A 114 -10.10 -23.81 8.46
C ILE A 114 -10.45 -22.51 7.75
N VAL A 115 -9.75 -22.19 6.66
CA VAL A 115 -10.09 -21.05 5.81
C VAL A 115 -11.19 -21.47 4.81
N PRO A 116 -12.28 -20.68 4.68
CA PRO A 116 -13.36 -20.99 3.75
C PRO A 116 -12.85 -21.11 2.29
N LYS A 117 -13.32 -22.13 1.57
CA LYS A 117 -12.89 -22.41 0.18
C LYS A 117 -13.04 -21.24 -0.78
N GLY A 118 -14.07 -20.40 -0.58
CA GLY A 118 -14.34 -19.22 -1.42
C GLY A 118 -13.53 -17.98 -1.04
N SER A 119 -12.74 -18.00 0.05
CA SER A 119 -11.94 -16.86 0.45
C SER A 119 -10.67 -16.75 -0.37
N ARG A 120 -10.24 -15.51 -0.66
CA ARG A 120 -8.96 -15.17 -1.29
C ARG A 120 -7.98 -14.63 -0.25
N PHE A 121 -6.70 -14.83 -0.50
CA PHE A 121 -5.64 -14.15 0.25
C PHE A 121 -5.50 -12.72 -0.24
N GLN A 122 -5.61 -11.74 0.66
CA GLN A 122 -5.44 -10.32 0.37
C GLN A 122 -4.00 -9.90 0.58
N ILE A 123 -3.45 -9.17 -0.40
CA ILE A 123 -2.09 -8.65 -0.41
C ILE A 123 -2.20 -7.13 -0.52
N ASP A 124 -1.67 -6.43 0.47
CA ASP A 124 -1.76 -4.98 0.57
C ASP A 124 -0.44 -4.37 0.05
N LEU A 125 -0.54 -3.51 -0.98
CA LEU A 125 0.58 -2.81 -1.61
C LEU A 125 0.41 -1.31 -1.44
N VAL A 126 1.50 -0.61 -1.14
CA VAL A 126 1.46 0.83 -0.92
C VAL A 126 2.12 1.58 -2.08
N PRO A 127 1.38 2.44 -2.80
CA PRO A 127 1.93 3.27 -3.88
C PRO A 127 2.98 4.27 -3.38
N ALA A 128 3.86 4.72 -4.28
CA ALA A 128 4.96 5.62 -3.99
C ALA A 128 4.55 6.84 -3.14
N HIS A 129 3.52 7.56 -3.56
CA HIS A 129 3.06 8.78 -2.88
C HIS A 129 2.62 8.59 -1.42
N SER A 130 2.32 7.35 -1.02
CA SER A 130 2.00 6.99 0.36
C SER A 130 3.21 6.52 1.17
N VAL A 131 4.36 6.25 0.51
CA VAL A 131 5.59 5.73 1.14
C VAL A 131 6.70 6.76 1.16
N ILE A 132 7.05 7.31 0.00
CA ILE A 132 8.31 8.08 -0.16
C ILE A 132 8.36 9.35 0.68
N TRP A 133 7.21 9.97 0.99
CA TRP A 133 7.14 11.15 1.84
C TRP A 133 7.70 10.91 3.26
N LEU A 134 7.63 9.65 3.73
CA LEU A 134 8.13 9.28 5.05
C LEU A 134 9.65 9.09 5.06
N PHE A 135 10.21 8.65 3.92
CA PHE A 135 11.60 8.23 3.83
C PHE A 135 12.51 9.20 3.08
N LEU A 136 11.99 9.97 2.12
CA LEU A 136 12.79 10.85 1.27
C LEU A 136 12.57 12.32 1.58
N GLN A 137 13.57 13.16 1.34
CA GLN A 137 13.41 14.62 1.35
C GLN A 137 12.44 15.05 0.24
N ASP A 138 11.79 16.21 0.42
CA ASP A 138 10.65 16.64 -0.41
C ASP A 138 11.01 16.86 -1.88
N ASP A 139 12.22 17.28 -2.18
CA ASP A 139 12.75 17.50 -3.53
C ASP A 139 12.90 16.18 -4.34
N LEU A 140 12.98 15.07 -3.64
CA LEU A 140 13.07 13.74 -4.25
C LEU A 140 11.72 13.07 -4.51
N HIS A 141 10.61 13.62 -4.01
CA HIS A 141 9.29 12.97 -4.15
C HIS A 141 8.87 12.85 -5.62
N ALA A 142 8.81 13.96 -6.37
CA ALA A 142 8.37 13.94 -7.75
C ALA A 142 9.28 13.10 -8.67
N PRO A 143 10.63 13.24 -8.62
CA PRO A 143 11.48 12.46 -9.50
C PRO A 143 11.57 10.98 -9.15
N LEU A 144 11.40 10.58 -7.88
CA LEU A 144 11.50 9.18 -7.45
C LEU A 144 10.16 8.45 -7.36
N ASP A 145 9.02 9.15 -7.47
CA ASP A 145 7.71 8.51 -7.52
C ASP A 145 7.61 7.46 -8.64
N PRO A 146 7.92 7.76 -9.90
CA PRO A 146 7.87 6.76 -10.97
C PRO A 146 8.87 5.61 -10.74
N VAL A 147 10.05 5.88 -10.20
CA VAL A 147 11.07 4.86 -9.93
C VAL A 147 10.58 3.85 -8.87
N TYR A 148 9.92 4.37 -7.82
CA TYR A 148 9.33 3.51 -6.79
C TYR A 148 8.11 2.75 -7.30
N ASN A 149 7.21 3.39 -8.04
CA ASN A 149 6.04 2.72 -8.62
C ASN A 149 6.42 1.64 -9.63
N ASP A 150 7.50 1.79 -10.38
CA ASP A 150 8.04 0.73 -11.23
C ASP A 150 8.55 -0.46 -10.39
N ALA A 151 9.07 -0.22 -9.19
CA ALA A 151 9.38 -1.30 -8.27
C ALA A 151 8.12 -1.99 -7.74
N VAL A 152 7.05 -1.26 -7.43
CA VAL A 152 5.75 -1.84 -7.07
C VAL A 152 5.20 -2.71 -8.19
N LYS A 153 5.29 -2.27 -9.45
CA LYS A 153 4.89 -3.08 -10.62
C LYS A 153 5.69 -4.39 -10.72
N ARG A 154 7.00 -4.35 -10.46
CA ARG A 154 7.81 -5.57 -10.42
C ARG A 154 7.40 -6.52 -9.28
N GLU A 155 7.00 -5.99 -8.13
CA GLU A 155 6.43 -6.83 -7.06
C GLU A 155 5.11 -7.47 -7.49
N ILE A 156 4.22 -6.73 -8.17
CA ILE A 156 2.97 -7.28 -8.75
C ILE A 156 3.30 -8.44 -9.71
N ASP A 157 4.27 -8.25 -10.61
CA ASP A 157 4.71 -9.30 -11.55
C ASP A 157 5.20 -10.56 -10.83
N LYS A 158 6.05 -10.39 -9.80
CA LYS A 158 6.56 -11.50 -8.98
C LYS A 158 5.44 -12.23 -8.23
N ILE A 159 4.46 -11.50 -7.70
CA ILE A 159 3.28 -12.06 -7.02
C ILE A 159 2.44 -12.85 -8.01
N ALA A 160 2.11 -12.26 -9.14
CA ALA A 160 1.28 -12.87 -10.18
C ALA A 160 1.93 -14.13 -10.79
N ALA A 161 3.25 -14.10 -10.96
CA ALA A 161 3.98 -15.29 -11.45
C ALA A 161 4.05 -16.43 -10.45
N ALA A 162 3.98 -16.13 -9.14
CA ALA A 162 4.19 -17.12 -8.09
C ALA A 162 2.89 -17.67 -7.48
N LEU A 163 1.78 -16.94 -7.54
CA LEU A 163 0.56 -17.27 -6.82
C LEU A 163 -0.65 -17.47 -7.76
N PRO A 164 -1.59 -18.38 -7.43
CA PRO A 164 -2.78 -18.59 -8.25
C PRO A 164 -3.68 -17.35 -8.28
N HIS A 165 -3.92 -16.78 -9.45
CA HIS A 165 -4.71 -15.55 -9.62
C HIS A 165 -6.12 -15.64 -9.02
N SER A 166 -6.76 -16.79 -9.14
CA SER A 166 -8.12 -17.02 -8.59
C SER A 166 -8.17 -17.07 -7.07
N GLU A 167 -7.02 -17.18 -6.39
CA GLU A 167 -6.95 -17.33 -4.94
C GLU A 167 -6.42 -16.09 -4.22
N ILE A 168 -6.03 -15.06 -4.96
CA ILE A 168 -5.48 -13.83 -4.39
C ILE A 168 -6.30 -12.59 -4.78
N ALA A 169 -6.14 -11.56 -3.98
CA ALA A 169 -6.60 -10.19 -4.24
C ALA A 169 -5.46 -9.23 -3.93
N ILE A 170 -5.30 -8.17 -4.73
CA ILE A 170 -4.36 -7.09 -4.49
C ILE A 170 -5.14 -5.86 -4.08
N GLN A 171 -4.76 -5.23 -2.97
CA GLN A 171 -5.28 -3.97 -2.49
C GLN A 171 -4.19 -2.90 -2.56
N PHE A 172 -4.53 -1.73 -3.12
CA PHE A 172 -3.67 -0.55 -3.02
C PHE A 172 -4.10 0.33 -1.86
N ASP A 173 -3.16 0.61 -0.94
CA ASP A 173 -3.40 1.44 0.24
C ASP A 173 -3.01 2.88 -0.02
N VAL A 174 -4.02 3.75 -0.15
CA VAL A 174 -3.85 5.19 -0.33
C VAL A 174 -4.08 5.87 1.01
N ALA A 175 -2.98 6.14 1.69
CA ALA A 175 -2.99 6.55 3.08
C ALA A 175 -3.22 8.07 3.28
N SER A 176 -3.20 8.48 4.53
CA SER A 176 -3.35 9.85 5.02
C SER A 176 -2.40 10.87 4.37
N ALA A 177 -1.25 10.44 3.85
CA ALA A 177 -0.32 11.28 3.11
C ALA A 177 -0.95 11.96 1.90
N VAL A 178 -2.02 11.40 1.33
CA VAL A 178 -2.75 11.98 0.19
C VAL A 178 -3.91 12.84 0.70
N PHE A 179 -4.92 12.21 1.27
CA PHE A 179 -6.19 12.89 1.55
C PHE A 179 -6.12 13.86 2.72
N ALA A 180 -5.33 13.57 3.76
CA ALA A 180 -5.13 14.52 4.85
C ALA A 180 -4.39 15.78 4.41
N ARG A 181 -3.43 15.66 3.49
CA ARG A 181 -2.72 16.82 2.91
C ARG A 181 -3.65 17.67 2.03
N LEU A 182 -4.50 17.04 1.24
CA LEU A 182 -5.53 17.74 0.46
C LEU A 182 -6.47 18.54 1.37
N GLN A 183 -6.96 17.94 2.45
CA GLN A 183 -7.86 18.59 3.39
C GLN A 183 -7.22 19.77 4.13
N ARG A 184 -5.91 19.70 4.40
CA ARG A 184 -5.15 20.79 5.00
C ARG A 184 -4.73 21.87 4.01
N GLY A 185 -5.05 21.72 2.72
CA GLY A 185 -4.59 22.63 1.67
C GLY A 185 -3.10 22.55 1.40
N GLU A 186 -2.42 21.50 1.83
CA GLU A 186 -1.00 21.30 1.56
C GLU A 186 -0.80 20.85 0.12
N LEU A 187 0.00 21.61 -0.62
CA LEU A 187 0.45 21.25 -1.96
C LEU A 187 1.79 20.52 -1.86
N ASN A 188 2.03 19.65 -2.83
CA ASN A 188 3.27 18.87 -2.91
C ASN A 188 3.72 18.71 -4.37
N ALA A 189 4.72 17.88 -4.58
CA ALA A 189 5.32 17.62 -5.89
C ALA A 189 4.35 17.07 -6.96
N TYR A 190 3.16 16.60 -6.57
CA TYR A 190 2.18 15.97 -7.46
C TYR A 190 1.21 16.96 -8.10
N GLY A 191 1.19 18.21 -7.68
CA GLY A 191 0.33 19.23 -8.25
C GLY A 191 0.39 20.55 -7.51
N LYS A 192 0.05 21.63 -8.20
CA LYS A 192 -0.04 22.98 -7.65
C LYS A 192 -1.45 23.33 -7.17
N THR A 193 -2.44 22.56 -7.62
CA THR A 193 -3.83 22.70 -7.23
C THR A 193 -4.39 21.36 -6.77
N ARG A 194 -5.47 21.41 -5.98
CA ARG A 194 -6.20 20.20 -5.54
C ARG A 194 -6.59 19.30 -6.72
N SER A 195 -7.08 19.88 -7.81
CA SER A 195 -7.48 19.13 -9.01
C SER A 195 -6.29 18.48 -9.70
N GLU A 196 -5.14 19.13 -9.76
CA GLU A 196 -3.92 18.54 -10.32
C GLU A 196 -3.43 17.37 -9.47
N MET A 197 -3.39 17.52 -8.13
CA MET A 197 -3.02 16.44 -7.23
C MET A 197 -3.93 15.23 -7.38
N LEU A 198 -5.25 15.44 -7.40
CA LEU A 198 -6.22 14.35 -7.58
C LEU A 198 -6.05 13.64 -8.93
N ARG A 199 -5.79 14.38 -10.02
CA ARG A 199 -5.51 13.78 -11.32
C ARG A 199 -4.22 12.96 -11.29
N SER A 200 -3.16 13.47 -10.69
CA SER A 200 -1.87 12.76 -10.58
C SER A 200 -2.03 11.46 -9.78
N PHE A 201 -2.70 11.51 -8.63
CA PHE A 201 -2.94 10.32 -7.83
C PHE A 201 -3.81 9.29 -8.55
N SER A 202 -4.85 9.74 -9.23
CA SER A 202 -5.70 8.85 -10.03
C SER A 202 -4.93 8.20 -11.17
N ALA A 203 -4.05 8.95 -11.86
CA ALA A 203 -3.22 8.42 -12.93
C ALA A 203 -2.22 7.36 -12.41
N ILE A 204 -1.58 7.61 -11.27
CA ILE A 204 -0.67 6.65 -10.62
C ILE A 204 -1.42 5.36 -10.26
N LEU A 205 -2.58 5.48 -9.63
CA LEU A 205 -3.38 4.31 -9.25
C LEU A 205 -3.88 3.53 -10.47
N THR A 206 -4.23 4.23 -11.56
CA THR A 206 -4.60 3.62 -12.83
C THR A 206 -3.45 2.79 -13.39
N ASP A 207 -2.28 3.37 -13.48
CA ASP A 207 -1.08 2.74 -14.03
C ASP A 207 -0.63 1.50 -13.22
N LEU A 208 -0.80 1.54 -11.89
CA LEU A 208 -0.57 0.37 -11.03
C LEU A 208 -1.67 -0.69 -11.19
N ALA A 209 -2.94 -0.27 -11.29
CA ALA A 209 -4.08 -1.16 -11.49
C ALA A 209 -4.00 -1.92 -12.81
N ASP A 210 -3.61 -1.25 -13.89
CA ASP A 210 -3.43 -1.85 -15.22
C ASP A 210 -2.32 -2.92 -15.24
N ARG A 211 -1.41 -2.90 -14.25
CA ARG A 211 -0.39 -3.94 -14.09
C ARG A 211 -0.92 -5.22 -13.44
N VAL A 212 -2.05 -5.17 -12.75
CA VAL A 212 -2.63 -6.35 -12.08
C VAL A 212 -3.28 -7.26 -13.14
N PRO A 213 -2.81 -8.52 -13.30
CA PRO A 213 -3.33 -9.41 -14.34
C PRO A 213 -4.80 -9.78 -14.12
N PRO A 214 -5.55 -10.07 -15.19
CA PRO A 214 -6.89 -10.62 -15.10
C PRO A 214 -6.96 -11.88 -14.21
N GLY A 215 -8.04 -12.00 -13.44
CA GLY A 215 -8.26 -13.09 -12.49
C GLY A 215 -7.81 -12.80 -11.06
N ILE A 216 -6.88 -11.85 -10.87
CA ILE A 216 -6.58 -11.29 -9.55
C ILE A 216 -7.64 -10.23 -9.24
N GLU A 217 -8.25 -10.32 -8.06
CA GLU A 217 -9.22 -9.33 -7.61
C GLU A 217 -8.50 -8.04 -7.19
N LEU A 218 -8.95 -6.89 -7.68
CA LEU A 218 -8.35 -5.58 -7.42
C LEU A 218 -9.20 -4.79 -6.43
N LEU A 219 -8.53 -4.15 -5.46
CA LEU A 219 -9.13 -3.37 -4.38
C LEU A 219 -8.37 -2.07 -4.17
N PHE A 220 -9.07 -1.09 -3.62
CA PHE A 220 -8.47 0.15 -3.17
C PHE A 220 -8.95 0.46 -1.75
N HIS A 221 -8.01 0.80 -0.88
CA HIS A 221 -8.28 1.33 0.44
C HIS A 221 -7.91 2.82 0.47
N PHE A 222 -8.89 3.67 0.74
CA PHE A 222 -8.69 5.10 0.92
C PHE A 222 -8.98 5.47 2.37
N CYS A 223 -8.06 6.19 3.02
CA CYS A 223 -8.24 6.60 4.39
C CYS A 223 -7.65 7.99 4.71
N TYR A 224 -8.11 8.57 5.81
CA TYR A 224 -7.56 9.81 6.39
C TYR A 224 -6.54 9.54 7.51
N GLY A 225 -6.09 8.29 7.63
CA GLY A 225 -5.15 7.82 8.65
C GLY A 225 -5.82 7.30 9.91
N ASP A 226 -5.05 6.58 10.70
CA ASP A 226 -5.47 5.94 11.96
C ASP A 226 -4.44 6.17 13.07
N SER A 227 -3.85 7.35 13.14
CA SER A 227 -2.90 7.66 14.20
C SER A 227 -3.62 7.84 15.52
N LYS A 228 -3.27 7.01 16.53
CA LYS A 228 -3.89 7.01 17.86
C LYS A 228 -5.42 6.79 17.79
N HIS A 229 -5.86 5.90 16.91
CA HIS A 229 -7.26 5.50 16.69
C HIS A 229 -8.19 6.66 16.31
N LYS A 230 -7.69 7.60 15.51
CA LYS A 230 -8.48 8.69 14.93
C LYS A 230 -7.88 9.19 13.63
N HIS A 231 -8.69 9.86 12.82
CA HIS A 231 -8.20 10.51 11.61
C HIS A 231 -7.12 11.55 11.93
N VAL A 232 -6.13 11.65 11.04
CA VAL A 232 -5.09 12.70 11.11
C VAL A 232 -5.72 14.07 10.92
N VAL A 233 -6.71 14.15 10.06
CA VAL A 233 -7.57 15.33 9.83
C VAL A 233 -8.99 14.82 9.60
N GLU A 234 -9.97 15.36 10.31
CA GLU A 234 -11.37 15.08 10.00
C GLU A 234 -11.76 15.74 8.67
N PRO A 235 -12.25 14.98 7.69
CA PRO A 235 -12.68 15.54 6.43
C PRO A 235 -13.98 16.32 6.56
N SER A 236 -14.10 17.42 5.81
CA SER A 236 -15.38 18.14 5.69
C SER A 236 -16.41 17.34 4.90
N ASP A 237 -15.94 16.55 3.95
CA ASP A 237 -16.72 15.65 3.09
C ASP A 237 -15.82 14.55 2.50
N MET A 238 -16.42 13.58 1.80
CA MET A 238 -15.73 12.47 1.16
C MET A 238 -15.45 12.69 -0.34
N GLY A 239 -15.61 13.92 -0.84
CA GLY A 239 -15.56 14.23 -2.27
C GLY A 239 -14.25 13.83 -2.95
N ASP A 240 -13.11 13.99 -2.28
CA ASP A 240 -11.80 13.62 -2.81
C ASP A 240 -11.66 12.10 -3.02
N MET A 241 -12.13 11.32 -2.03
CA MET A 241 -12.10 9.86 -2.13
C MET A 241 -13.05 9.36 -3.21
N VAL A 242 -14.26 9.93 -3.30
CA VAL A 242 -15.23 9.59 -4.34
C VAL A 242 -14.70 9.91 -5.72
N THR A 243 -14.04 11.05 -5.89
CA THR A 243 -13.41 11.45 -7.16
C THR A 243 -12.32 10.44 -7.56
N SER A 244 -11.44 10.09 -6.64
CA SER A 244 -10.38 9.10 -6.88
C SER A 244 -10.95 7.71 -7.17
N GLN A 245 -11.95 7.26 -6.41
CA GLN A 245 -12.62 5.98 -6.62
C GLN A 245 -13.29 5.91 -8.00
N THR A 246 -13.97 6.98 -8.43
CA THR A 246 -14.64 7.03 -9.72
C THR A 246 -13.65 6.92 -10.88
N ALA A 247 -12.48 7.55 -10.77
CA ALA A 247 -11.42 7.42 -11.75
C ALA A 247 -10.91 5.97 -11.83
N CYS A 248 -10.67 5.31 -10.68
CA CYS A 248 -10.24 3.92 -10.62
C CYS A 248 -11.32 2.91 -11.07
N ALA A 249 -12.61 3.17 -10.77
CA ALA A 249 -13.71 2.27 -11.13
C ALA A 249 -13.99 2.21 -12.65
N ARG A 250 -13.70 3.27 -13.39
CA ARG A 250 -13.81 3.28 -14.87
C ARG A 250 -12.84 2.31 -15.53
N ILE A 251 -11.74 2.00 -14.88
CA ILE A 251 -10.72 1.07 -15.36
C ILE A 251 -11.21 -0.37 -15.21
N SER A 252 -11.74 -0.71 -14.04
CA SER A 252 -12.26 -2.07 -13.79
C SER A 252 -13.43 -2.43 -14.69
N SER A 253 -14.26 -1.47 -15.14
CA SER A 253 -15.35 -1.71 -16.08
C SER A 253 -14.90 -1.85 -17.54
N ALA A 254 -13.78 -1.24 -17.93
CA ALA A 254 -13.22 -1.39 -19.27
C ALA A 254 -12.46 -2.72 -19.47
N ALA A 255 -12.02 -3.35 -18.38
CA ALA A 255 -11.33 -4.64 -18.43
C ALA A 255 -12.28 -5.86 -18.47
N PHE A 256 -13.61 -5.65 -18.37
CA PHE A 256 -14.64 -6.70 -18.38
C PHE A 256 -15.55 -6.63 -19.60
N ASN A 257 -15.30 -5.79 -20.58
CA ASN A 257 -15.89 -5.77 -21.92
C ASN A 257 -14.84 -6.21 -22.94
#